data_1243ac0ccb2130ecbca249c717ab8002
#
_entry.id   1243ac0ccb2130ecbca249c717ab8002
#
_cell.length_a   1.000
_cell.length_b   1.000
_cell.length_c   1.000
_cell.angle_alpha   90.00
_cell.angle_beta   90.00
_cell.angle_gamma   90.00
#
_symmetry.space_group_name_H-M   'P 1'
#
loop_
_entity.id
_entity.type
_entity.pdbx_description
1 polymer ?
#
loop_
_entity_poly.entity_id
_entity_poly.type
_entity_poly.pdbx_seq_one_letter_code
_entity_poly.pdbx_strand_id
1 'polypeptide(L)'
;KIYFDEFCEEFDYLIIANGHHWSPRIPTFEGDFNGELMHSHQFKNNEYFKDKSVLVVGGGNSACDIAVEVSRVAKKTSISMRRGYHFIPKFIMGMPSDVFYSKTLWIPQKIRLFLQKLALRFIQGKYEDYGLQKPDHDILQTHATINSELLYFIKHGKIKPQKNIRKFSNNSVEFEDGSIDNFDIVLFATGYKIK
;
A
#
# COMPACT_ATOMS: atom_id res chain seq x y z
N LYS A 1 -18.76 12.64 -33.52
CA LYS A 1 -19.32 11.30 -33.87
C LYS A 1 -18.60 10.24 -33.05
N ILE A 2 -19.39 9.35 -32.46
CA ILE A 2 -18.89 8.19 -31.72
C ILE A 2 -19.36 6.94 -32.46
N TYR A 3 -18.42 6.04 -32.76
CA TYR A 3 -18.66 4.79 -33.40
C TYR A 3 -18.80 3.68 -32.36
N PHE A 4 -19.93 3.00 -32.35
CA PHE A 4 -20.20 1.77 -31.64
C PHE A 4 -20.09 0.61 -32.66
N ASP A 5 -20.04 -0.62 -32.20
CA ASP A 5 -19.84 -1.77 -33.08
C ASP A 5 -20.92 -1.87 -34.18
N GLU A 6 -22.17 -1.50 -33.86
CA GLU A 6 -23.31 -1.66 -34.78
C GLU A 6 -23.91 -0.33 -35.26
N PHE A 7 -23.55 0.83 -34.67
CA PHE A 7 -24.12 2.12 -34.99
C PHE A 7 -23.17 3.28 -34.70
N CYS A 8 -23.53 4.47 -35.19
CA CYS A 8 -22.78 5.70 -34.98
C CYS A 8 -23.76 6.80 -34.55
N GLU A 9 -23.39 7.54 -33.49
CA GLU A 9 -24.16 8.69 -33.05
C GLU A 9 -23.29 9.95 -32.96
N GLU A 10 -23.94 11.10 -33.08
CA GLU A 10 -23.32 12.41 -33.01
C GLU A 10 -23.76 13.10 -31.69
N PHE A 11 -22.79 13.60 -30.94
CA PHE A 11 -22.98 14.30 -29.68
C PHE A 11 -22.23 15.63 -29.72
N ASP A 12 -22.76 16.63 -29.04
CA ASP A 12 -22.08 17.92 -28.87
C ASP A 12 -20.90 17.83 -27.92
N TYR A 13 -21.01 16.99 -26.89
CA TYR A 13 -19.99 16.78 -25.86
C TYR A 13 -19.82 15.30 -25.50
N LEU A 14 -18.60 14.88 -25.23
CA LEU A 14 -18.28 13.55 -24.73
C LEU A 14 -17.59 13.68 -23.37
N ILE A 15 -18.17 13.07 -22.34
CA ILE A 15 -17.56 12.96 -21.00
C ILE A 15 -17.09 11.52 -20.83
N ILE A 16 -15.74 11.34 -20.75
CA ILE A 16 -15.12 10.04 -20.52
C ILE A 16 -14.96 9.86 -18.98
N ALA A 17 -15.73 8.94 -18.41
CA ALA A 17 -15.75 8.66 -16.96
C ALA A 17 -15.54 7.17 -16.67
N ASN A 18 -14.62 6.52 -17.41
CA ASN A 18 -14.35 5.08 -17.33
C ASN A 18 -13.53 4.63 -16.11
N GLY A 19 -13.04 5.58 -15.29
CA GLY A 19 -12.17 5.30 -14.16
C GLY A 19 -10.77 4.81 -14.59
N HIS A 20 -9.94 4.42 -13.61
CA HIS A 20 -8.57 3.95 -13.88
C HIS A 20 -8.15 2.74 -13.01
N HIS A 21 -9.04 2.19 -12.19
CA HIS A 21 -8.76 1.07 -11.29
C HIS A 21 -9.31 -0.28 -11.83
N TRP A 22 -9.20 -0.52 -13.14
CA TRP A 22 -9.75 -1.72 -13.77
C TRP A 22 -8.69 -2.67 -14.34
N SER A 23 -7.41 -2.23 -14.52
CA SER A 23 -6.31 -3.05 -15.02
C SER A 23 -5.28 -3.30 -13.93
N PRO A 24 -5.38 -4.39 -13.13
CA PRO A 24 -4.44 -4.70 -12.04
C PRO A 24 -3.00 -4.79 -12.52
N ARG A 25 -2.06 -4.28 -11.72
CA ARG A 25 -0.64 -4.40 -11.96
C ARG A 25 -0.08 -5.49 -11.06
N ILE A 26 0.14 -6.68 -11.61
CA ILE A 26 0.78 -7.78 -10.90
C ILE A 26 2.24 -7.85 -11.37
N PRO A 27 3.23 -7.68 -10.48
CA PRO A 27 4.64 -7.88 -10.82
C PRO A 27 4.92 -9.37 -11.02
N THR A 28 5.88 -9.66 -11.89
CA THR A 28 6.39 -11.02 -12.09
C THR A 28 7.63 -11.22 -11.24
N PHE A 29 7.76 -12.39 -10.64
CA PHE A 29 8.92 -12.83 -9.87
C PHE A 29 9.43 -14.14 -10.45
N GLU A 30 10.71 -14.45 -10.20
CA GLU A 30 11.30 -15.71 -10.55
C GLU A 30 10.70 -16.86 -9.72
N GLY A 31 10.53 -18.03 -10.34
CA GLY A 31 9.99 -19.25 -9.71
C GLY A 31 8.46 -19.27 -9.64
N ASP A 32 7.93 -20.38 -9.12
CA ASP A 32 6.49 -20.64 -9.04
C ASP A 32 6.01 -20.59 -7.59
N PHE A 33 4.81 -20.06 -7.42
CA PHE A 33 4.11 -20.04 -6.13
C PHE A 33 2.89 -20.97 -6.21
N ASN A 34 2.89 -21.99 -5.34
CA ASN A 34 1.80 -22.99 -5.31
C ASN A 34 0.60 -22.55 -4.47
N GLY A 35 0.73 -21.48 -3.68
CA GLY A 35 -0.37 -20.87 -2.96
C GLY A 35 -1.23 -20.00 -3.87
N GLU A 36 -2.10 -19.22 -3.28
CA GLU A 36 -3.01 -18.34 -4.01
C GLU A 36 -2.36 -16.98 -4.28
N LEU A 37 -2.39 -16.55 -5.55
CA LEU A 37 -2.02 -15.20 -5.96
C LEU A 37 -3.28 -14.40 -6.25
N MET A 38 -3.45 -13.28 -5.56
CA MET A 38 -4.59 -12.38 -5.79
C MET A 38 -4.15 -10.92 -5.83
N HIS A 39 -4.99 -10.07 -6.41
CA HIS A 39 -4.78 -8.63 -6.41
C HIS A 39 -5.76 -7.94 -5.47
N SER A 40 -5.39 -6.78 -4.92
CA SER A 40 -6.24 -5.97 -4.05
C SER A 40 -7.60 -5.62 -4.65
N HIS A 41 -7.74 -5.66 -5.99
CA HIS A 41 -9.01 -5.52 -6.70
C HIS A 41 -10.03 -6.62 -6.31
N GLN A 42 -9.55 -7.80 -5.96
CA GLN A 42 -10.36 -8.97 -5.57
C GLN A 42 -10.70 -8.97 -4.06
N PHE A 43 -10.03 -8.10 -3.28
CA PHE A 43 -10.30 -8.01 -1.84
C PHE A 43 -11.71 -7.45 -1.58
N LYS A 44 -12.53 -8.22 -0.88
CA LYS A 44 -13.91 -7.83 -0.51
C LYS A 44 -14.07 -7.64 1.00
N ASN A 45 -13.57 -8.60 1.78
CA ASN A 45 -13.58 -8.57 3.24
C ASN A 45 -12.42 -9.41 3.76
N ASN A 46 -12.18 -9.40 5.06
CA ASN A 46 -11.08 -10.12 5.69
C ASN A 46 -11.41 -11.59 6.06
N GLU A 47 -12.67 -12.00 6.08
CA GLU A 47 -13.09 -13.37 6.48
C GLU A 47 -12.44 -14.46 5.63
N TYR A 48 -12.20 -14.18 4.35
CA TYR A 48 -11.52 -15.09 3.43
C TYR A 48 -10.12 -15.50 3.90
N PHE A 49 -9.46 -14.64 4.66
CA PHE A 49 -8.08 -14.80 5.13
C PHE A 49 -7.97 -15.44 6.52
N LYS A 50 -9.11 -15.82 7.11
CA LYS A 50 -9.14 -16.42 8.44
C LYS A 50 -8.24 -17.65 8.50
N ASP A 51 -7.43 -17.72 9.57
CA ASP A 51 -6.47 -18.79 9.88
C ASP A 51 -5.38 -19.05 8.81
N LYS A 52 -5.25 -18.19 7.78
CA LYS A 52 -4.25 -18.30 6.72
C LYS A 52 -3.00 -17.46 7.02
N SER A 53 -1.88 -17.86 6.42
CA SER A 53 -0.63 -17.08 6.40
C SER A 53 -0.61 -16.21 5.14
N VAL A 54 -0.62 -14.90 5.29
CA VAL A 54 -0.85 -13.96 4.19
C VAL A 54 0.33 -13.00 4.05
N LEU A 55 0.81 -12.83 2.82
CA LEU A 55 1.76 -11.79 2.44
C LEU A 55 1.05 -10.72 1.63
N VAL A 56 1.01 -9.49 2.12
CA VAL A 56 0.54 -8.32 1.37
C VAL A 56 1.73 -7.63 0.72
N VAL A 57 1.68 -7.41 -0.59
CA VAL A 57 2.77 -6.82 -1.37
C VAL A 57 2.40 -5.41 -1.81
N GLY A 58 3.15 -4.43 -1.32
CA GLY A 58 2.95 -3.02 -1.61
C GLY A 58 3.12 -2.14 -0.38
N GLY A 59 3.17 -0.83 -0.56
CA GLY A 59 3.32 0.15 0.52
C GLY A 59 2.40 1.36 0.37
N GLY A 60 1.43 1.31 -0.55
CA GLY A 60 0.41 2.34 -0.71
C GLY A 60 -0.77 2.16 0.26
N ASN A 61 -1.74 3.07 0.20
CA ASN A 61 -2.90 3.07 1.09
C ASN A 61 -3.61 1.71 1.13
N SER A 62 -3.94 1.15 -0.04
CA SER A 62 -4.61 -0.15 -0.13
C SER A 62 -3.81 -1.29 0.53
N ALA A 63 -2.48 -1.32 0.33
CA ALA A 63 -1.63 -2.33 0.94
C ALA A 63 -1.68 -2.26 2.48
N CYS A 64 -1.58 -1.05 3.01
CA CYS A 64 -1.58 -0.80 4.46
C CYS A 64 -2.93 -1.11 5.09
N ASP A 65 -4.03 -0.64 4.48
CA ASP A 65 -5.38 -0.88 4.99
C ASP A 65 -5.72 -2.39 4.93
N ILE A 66 -5.40 -3.08 3.81
CA ILE A 66 -5.63 -4.52 3.67
C ILE A 66 -4.77 -5.32 4.66
N ALA A 67 -3.48 -4.97 4.83
CA ALA A 67 -2.64 -5.68 5.78
C ALA A 67 -3.17 -5.57 7.22
N VAL A 68 -3.68 -4.41 7.62
CA VAL A 68 -4.33 -4.20 8.91
C VAL A 68 -5.58 -5.05 9.03
N GLU A 69 -6.49 -5.00 8.05
CA GLU A 69 -7.74 -5.77 8.09
C GLU A 69 -7.49 -7.29 8.09
N VAL A 70 -6.58 -7.77 7.25
CA VAL A 70 -6.19 -9.19 7.19
C VAL A 70 -5.59 -9.64 8.53
N SER A 71 -4.76 -8.81 9.16
CA SER A 71 -4.10 -9.16 10.43
C SER A 71 -5.05 -9.36 11.62
N ARG A 72 -6.31 -8.95 11.49
CA ARG A 72 -7.34 -9.13 12.52
C ARG A 72 -7.85 -10.57 12.59
N VAL A 73 -7.76 -11.33 11.48
CA VAL A 73 -8.34 -12.69 11.36
C VAL A 73 -7.34 -13.75 10.90
N ALA A 74 -6.29 -13.36 10.19
CA ALA A 74 -5.29 -14.26 9.66
C ALA A 74 -4.43 -14.86 10.79
N LYS A 75 -3.94 -16.09 10.56
CA LYS A 75 -2.96 -16.74 11.43
C LYS A 75 -1.64 -15.97 11.49
N LYS A 76 -1.23 -15.46 10.34
CA LYS A 76 -0.01 -14.66 10.17
C LYS A 76 -0.19 -13.65 9.06
N THR A 77 0.24 -12.40 9.28
CA THR A 77 0.25 -11.36 8.26
C THR A 77 1.64 -10.77 8.13
N SER A 78 2.14 -10.71 6.90
CA SER A 78 3.37 -9.99 6.56
C SER A 78 3.09 -8.94 5.49
N ILE A 79 3.88 -7.86 5.48
CA ILE A 79 3.82 -6.84 4.45
C ILE A 79 5.19 -6.66 3.81
N SER A 80 5.28 -6.82 2.48
CA SER A 80 6.51 -6.64 1.71
C SER A 80 6.50 -5.31 0.99
N MET A 81 7.53 -4.51 1.19
CA MET A 81 7.67 -3.18 0.58
C MET A 81 9.00 -3.09 -0.16
N ARG A 82 8.94 -2.68 -1.44
CA ARG A 82 10.12 -2.50 -2.30
C ARG A 82 11.02 -1.34 -1.85
N ARG A 83 10.44 -0.29 -1.22
CA ARG A 83 11.13 0.93 -0.77
C ARG A 83 10.50 1.46 0.51
N GLY A 84 11.12 2.45 1.12
CA GLY A 84 10.52 3.20 2.23
C GLY A 84 9.36 4.09 1.78
N TYR A 85 8.41 4.29 2.67
CA TYR A 85 7.23 5.13 2.46
C TYR A 85 7.07 6.11 3.62
N HIS A 86 6.55 7.30 3.32
CA HIS A 86 6.11 8.23 4.34
C HIS A 86 4.68 7.90 4.76
N PHE A 87 4.50 7.54 6.03
CA PHE A 87 3.18 7.28 6.61
C PHE A 87 2.65 8.54 7.27
N ILE A 88 1.49 9.01 6.80
CA ILE A 88 0.82 10.18 7.35
C ILE A 88 -0.44 9.70 8.08
N PRO A 89 -0.68 10.12 9.33
CA PRO A 89 -1.92 9.80 10.03
C PRO A 89 -3.14 10.33 9.28
N LYS A 90 -4.24 9.57 9.30
CA LYS A 90 -5.53 10.01 8.70
C LYS A 90 -6.07 11.29 9.36
N PHE A 91 -5.78 11.45 10.66
CA PHE A 91 -6.18 12.62 11.44
C PHE A 91 -4.97 13.23 12.15
N ILE A 92 -4.90 14.56 12.15
CA ILE A 92 -3.91 15.36 12.87
C ILE A 92 -4.67 16.33 13.76
N MET A 93 -4.47 16.26 15.08
CA MET A 93 -5.17 17.08 16.08
C MET A 93 -6.71 17.06 15.91
N GLY A 94 -7.27 15.87 15.62
CA GLY A 94 -8.71 15.69 15.44
C GLY A 94 -9.28 16.14 14.08
N MET A 95 -8.46 16.71 13.20
CA MET A 95 -8.84 17.10 11.84
C MET A 95 -8.33 16.11 10.81
N PRO A 96 -9.05 15.83 9.71
CA PRO A 96 -8.51 15.11 8.56
C PRO A 96 -7.23 15.77 8.06
N SER A 97 -6.24 14.96 7.68
CA SER A 97 -4.90 15.48 7.34
C SER A 97 -4.90 16.41 6.14
N ASP A 98 -5.74 16.20 5.15
CA ASP A 98 -5.92 17.07 3.99
C ASP A 98 -6.44 18.46 4.39
N VAL A 99 -7.43 18.51 5.29
CA VAL A 99 -7.95 19.75 5.88
C VAL A 99 -6.89 20.46 6.71
N PHE A 100 -6.12 19.71 7.52
CA PHE A 100 -5.01 20.28 8.28
C PHE A 100 -3.96 20.91 7.36
N TYR A 101 -3.58 20.21 6.28
CA TYR A 101 -2.62 20.73 5.30
C TYR A 101 -3.15 21.95 4.55
N SER A 102 -4.42 21.99 4.19
CA SER A 102 -5.00 23.15 3.52
C SER A 102 -4.93 24.41 4.36
N LYS A 103 -5.14 24.30 5.68
CA LYS A 103 -5.00 25.41 6.63
C LYS A 103 -3.56 25.90 6.83
N THR A 104 -2.56 25.12 6.43
CA THR A 104 -1.14 25.48 6.57
C THR A 104 -0.51 26.01 5.28
N LEU A 105 -1.29 26.24 4.22
CA LEU A 105 -0.78 26.68 2.91
C LEU A 105 -0.14 28.08 2.94
N TRP A 106 -0.48 28.92 3.91
CA TRP A 106 0.14 30.22 4.12
C TRP A 106 1.61 30.13 4.60
N ILE A 107 2.03 28.97 5.14
CA ILE A 107 3.40 28.71 5.56
C ILE A 107 4.24 28.36 4.32
N PRO A 108 5.42 28.98 4.12
CA PRO A 108 6.31 28.62 3.03
C PRO A 108 6.59 27.11 2.99
N GLN A 109 6.52 26.51 1.80
CA GLN A 109 6.57 25.04 1.61
C GLN A 109 7.77 24.38 2.29
N LYS A 110 8.97 24.99 2.22
CA LYS A 110 10.19 24.44 2.85
C LYS A 110 10.05 24.33 4.38
N ILE A 111 9.50 25.37 5.02
CA ILE A 111 9.29 25.40 6.47
C ILE A 111 8.23 24.37 6.86
N ARG A 112 7.13 24.32 6.13
CA ARG A 112 6.03 23.37 6.35
C ARG A 112 6.52 21.93 6.27
N LEU A 113 7.31 21.58 5.24
CA LEU A 113 7.89 20.24 5.10
C LEU A 113 8.85 19.88 6.23
N PHE A 114 9.68 20.85 6.66
CA PHE A 114 10.58 20.64 7.79
C PHE A 114 9.80 20.35 9.08
N LEU A 115 8.81 21.20 9.40
CA LEU A 115 7.96 21.01 10.57
C LEU A 115 7.19 19.69 10.53
N GLN A 116 6.68 19.30 9.35
CA GLN A 116 6.00 18.04 9.15
C GLN A 116 6.92 16.84 9.40
N LYS A 117 8.12 16.84 8.84
CA LYS A 117 9.11 15.78 9.09
C LYS A 117 9.46 15.66 10.57
N LEU A 118 9.65 16.81 11.24
CA LEU A 118 9.93 16.86 12.65
C LEU A 118 8.77 16.29 13.47
N ALA A 119 7.54 16.71 13.20
CA ALA A 119 6.35 16.22 13.89
C ALA A 119 6.16 14.71 13.70
N LEU A 120 6.26 14.20 12.46
CA LEU A 120 6.19 12.77 12.18
C LEU A 120 7.27 11.99 12.92
N ARG A 121 8.49 12.52 12.98
CA ARG A 121 9.59 11.91 13.71
C ARG A 121 9.31 11.80 15.22
N PHE A 122 8.72 12.83 15.82
CA PHE A 122 8.34 12.81 17.24
C PHE A 122 7.18 11.85 17.52
N ILE A 123 6.17 11.80 16.64
CA ILE A 123 4.97 10.99 16.85
C ILE A 123 5.23 9.52 16.54
N GLN A 124 5.93 9.22 15.46
CA GLN A 124 6.11 7.86 14.95
C GLN A 124 7.46 7.23 15.31
N GLY A 125 8.47 8.02 15.68
CA GLY A 125 9.82 7.51 15.91
C GLY A 125 10.57 7.25 14.59
N LYS A 126 11.48 6.28 14.60
CA LYS A 126 12.29 5.89 13.44
C LYS A 126 11.62 4.73 12.71
N TYR A 127 11.68 4.73 11.38
CA TYR A 127 11.18 3.61 10.57
C TYR A 127 11.93 2.30 10.83
N GLU A 128 13.21 2.40 11.15
CA GLU A 128 14.06 1.27 11.50
C GLU A 128 13.56 0.53 12.75
N ASP A 129 12.96 1.26 13.71
CA ASP A 129 12.38 0.69 14.95
C ASP A 129 11.15 -0.21 14.64
N TYR A 130 10.61 -0.11 13.43
CA TYR A 130 9.52 -0.95 12.91
C TYR A 130 10.02 -2.02 11.93
N GLY A 131 11.33 -2.12 11.67
CA GLY A 131 11.89 -2.99 10.62
C GLY A 131 11.59 -2.50 9.19
N LEU A 132 11.12 -1.27 9.04
CA LEU A 132 10.82 -0.64 7.76
C LEU A 132 12.04 0.10 7.20
N GLN A 133 12.09 0.23 5.87
CA GLN A 133 13.09 1.05 5.21
C GLN A 133 12.75 2.53 5.38
N LYS A 134 13.79 3.34 5.64
CA LYS A 134 13.64 4.79 5.62
C LYS A 134 13.32 5.25 4.19
N PRO A 135 12.35 6.16 4.00
CA PRO A 135 12.11 6.78 2.70
C PRO A 135 13.37 7.51 2.19
N ASP A 136 13.69 7.31 0.92
CA ASP A 136 14.80 7.92 0.19
C ASP A 136 14.41 9.20 -0.58
N HIS A 137 13.16 9.62 -0.42
CA HIS A 137 12.55 10.74 -1.13
C HIS A 137 11.80 11.67 -0.16
N ASP A 138 11.47 12.87 -0.62
CA ASP A 138 10.68 13.82 0.15
C ASP A 138 9.17 13.51 0.10
N ILE A 139 8.45 13.94 1.14
CA ILE A 139 7.01 13.66 1.33
C ILE A 139 6.16 14.05 0.10
N LEU A 140 6.54 15.13 -0.61
CA LEU A 140 5.80 15.62 -1.79
C LEU A 140 6.29 15.06 -3.13
N GLN A 141 7.38 14.29 -3.15
CA GLN A 141 7.91 13.73 -4.41
C GLN A 141 7.15 12.48 -4.86
N THR A 142 6.46 11.84 -3.95
CA THR A 142 5.61 10.68 -4.23
C THR A 142 4.33 10.78 -3.41
N HIS A 143 3.32 10.00 -3.77
CA HIS A 143 2.15 9.88 -2.90
C HIS A 143 2.56 9.33 -1.53
N ALA A 144 2.38 10.14 -0.49
CA ALA A 144 2.51 9.68 0.87
C ALA A 144 1.39 8.67 1.18
N THR A 145 1.71 7.67 1.98
CA THR A 145 0.72 6.69 2.43
C THR A 145 -0.04 7.23 3.62
N ILE A 146 -1.34 7.41 3.46
CA ILE A 146 -2.22 7.89 4.53
C ILE A 146 -2.75 6.68 5.30
N ASN A 147 -2.15 6.37 6.45
CA ASN A 147 -2.56 5.25 7.30
C ASN A 147 -2.19 5.52 8.76
N SER A 148 -3.11 5.30 9.69
CA SER A 148 -2.90 5.52 11.12
C SER A 148 -2.58 4.25 11.90
N GLU A 149 -2.85 3.08 11.35
CA GLU A 149 -2.85 1.82 12.09
C GLU A 149 -1.65 0.92 11.79
N LEU A 150 -1.12 0.94 10.57
CA LEU A 150 -0.06 0.01 10.14
C LEU A 150 1.12 -0.03 11.11
N LEU A 151 1.67 1.14 11.47
CA LEU A 151 2.82 1.23 12.37
C LEU A 151 2.49 0.67 13.76
N TYR A 152 1.28 0.91 14.25
CA TYR A 152 0.78 0.36 15.50
C TYR A 152 0.72 -1.18 15.43
N PHE A 153 0.15 -1.75 14.36
CA PHE A 153 0.04 -3.20 14.19
C PHE A 153 1.39 -3.90 14.00
N ILE A 154 2.34 -3.23 13.33
CA ILE A 154 3.73 -3.71 13.23
C ILE A 154 4.38 -3.73 14.63
N LYS A 155 4.26 -2.63 15.40
CA LYS A 155 4.87 -2.51 16.72
C LYS A 155 4.34 -3.54 17.73
N HIS A 156 3.08 -3.95 17.57
CA HIS A 156 2.44 -5.00 18.38
C HIS A 156 2.66 -6.42 17.82
N GLY A 157 3.51 -6.59 16.79
CA GLY A 157 3.82 -7.90 16.22
C GLY A 157 2.67 -8.57 15.45
N LYS A 158 1.61 -7.83 15.13
CA LYS A 158 0.47 -8.35 14.34
C LYS A 158 0.77 -8.41 12.84
N ILE A 159 1.64 -7.52 12.36
CA ILE A 159 2.11 -7.48 10.98
C ILE A 159 3.62 -7.51 10.98
N LYS A 160 4.22 -8.47 10.27
CA LYS A 160 5.67 -8.58 10.11
C LYS A 160 6.10 -7.85 8.82
N PRO A 161 6.91 -6.80 8.90
CA PRO A 161 7.48 -6.18 7.71
C PRO A 161 8.53 -7.11 7.07
N GLN A 162 8.55 -7.15 5.74
CA GLN A 162 9.47 -7.92 4.93
C GLN A 162 10.09 -7.01 3.86
N LYS A 163 11.29 -7.37 3.41
CA LYS A 163 11.93 -6.75 2.26
C LYS A 163 11.17 -7.08 0.97
N ASN A 164 11.61 -6.53 -0.16
CA ASN A 164 11.05 -6.87 -1.46
C ASN A 164 11.20 -8.37 -1.74
N ILE A 165 10.25 -8.94 -2.48
CA ILE A 165 10.31 -10.34 -2.93
C ILE A 165 11.45 -10.48 -3.95
N ARG A 166 12.28 -11.49 -3.76
CA ARG A 166 13.32 -11.90 -4.72
C ARG A 166 12.79 -12.97 -5.66
N LYS A 167 12.27 -14.08 -5.10
CA LYS A 167 11.71 -15.19 -5.88
C LYS A 167 10.70 -16.00 -5.08
N PHE A 168 9.94 -16.81 -5.79
CA PHE A 168 9.06 -17.84 -5.22
C PHE A 168 9.70 -19.23 -5.29
N SER A 169 9.32 -20.09 -4.36
CA SER A 169 9.68 -21.52 -4.37
C SER A 169 8.56 -22.30 -3.66
N ASN A 170 7.67 -22.90 -4.42
CA ASN A 170 6.46 -23.56 -3.90
C ASN A 170 5.62 -22.60 -3.04
N ASN A 171 5.44 -22.90 -1.75
CA ASN A 171 4.73 -22.02 -0.81
C ASN A 171 5.66 -21.03 -0.08
N SER A 172 6.94 -21.03 -0.41
CA SER A 172 7.96 -20.17 0.21
C SER A 172 8.20 -18.94 -0.64
N VAL A 173 8.42 -17.82 0.04
CA VAL A 173 8.84 -16.56 -0.55
C VAL A 173 10.21 -16.20 -0.02
N GLU A 174 11.19 -16.05 -0.90
CA GLU A 174 12.52 -15.53 -0.58
C GLU A 174 12.54 -14.02 -0.79
N PHE A 175 13.04 -13.29 0.20
CA PHE A 175 13.15 -11.84 0.17
C PHE A 175 14.59 -11.41 -0.18
N GLU A 176 14.78 -10.13 -0.55
CA GLU A 176 16.08 -9.57 -0.95
C GLU A 176 17.15 -9.62 0.15
N ASP A 177 16.77 -9.71 1.42
CA ASP A 177 17.69 -9.88 2.55
C ASP A 177 18.07 -11.35 2.81
N GLY A 178 17.62 -12.27 1.95
CA GLY A 178 17.87 -13.70 2.07
C GLY A 178 16.96 -14.43 3.05
N SER A 179 16.05 -13.71 3.73
CA SER A 179 15.05 -14.36 4.58
C SER A 179 14.03 -15.14 3.74
N ILE A 180 13.56 -16.26 4.27
CA ILE A 180 12.56 -17.13 3.62
C ILE A 180 11.38 -17.29 4.59
N ASP A 181 10.16 -17.21 4.06
CA ASP A 181 8.95 -17.42 4.83
C ASP A 181 7.85 -18.07 3.98
N ASN A 182 6.92 -18.81 4.63
CA ASN A 182 5.85 -19.55 3.95
C ASN A 182 4.52 -18.82 4.07
N PHE A 183 3.77 -18.84 2.96
CA PHE A 183 2.47 -18.20 2.87
C PHE A 183 1.47 -19.08 2.12
N ASP A 184 0.20 -18.96 2.50
CA ASP A 184 -0.92 -19.57 1.80
C ASP A 184 -1.42 -18.66 0.67
N ILE A 185 -1.34 -17.34 0.92
CA ILE A 185 -1.81 -16.30 -0.02
C ILE A 185 -0.75 -15.20 -0.16
N VAL A 186 -0.51 -14.77 -1.40
CA VAL A 186 0.20 -13.53 -1.72
C VAL A 186 -0.78 -12.56 -2.38
N LEU A 187 -1.07 -11.44 -1.68
CA LEU A 187 -2.00 -10.41 -2.13
C LEU A 187 -1.23 -9.20 -2.64
N PHE A 188 -1.32 -8.94 -3.93
CA PHE A 188 -0.69 -7.81 -4.58
C PHE A 188 -1.55 -6.55 -4.44
N ALA A 189 -1.08 -5.55 -3.71
CA ALA A 189 -1.65 -4.21 -3.64
C ALA A 189 -0.69 -3.22 -4.33
N THR A 190 -0.31 -3.56 -5.55
CA THR A 190 0.75 -2.92 -6.34
C THR A 190 0.21 -1.90 -7.35
N GLY A 191 -1.08 -1.54 -7.21
CA GLY A 191 -1.75 -0.54 -8.03
C GLY A 191 -2.23 -1.06 -9.38
N TYR A 192 -2.46 -0.14 -10.31
CA TYR A 192 -3.11 -0.41 -11.59
C TYR A 192 -2.28 0.15 -12.74
N LYS A 193 -2.48 -0.41 -13.92
CA LYS A 193 -1.97 0.14 -15.19
C LYS A 193 -2.96 1.20 -15.66
N ILE A 194 -2.48 2.41 -15.91
CA ILE A 194 -3.25 3.45 -16.59
C ILE A 194 -3.05 3.22 -18.08
N LYS A 195 -4.13 2.97 -18.79
CA LYS A 195 -4.15 2.82 -20.25
C LYS A 195 -4.85 4.02 -20.86
#